data_518e6fa72dae7b436c88b7e738350655
#
_entry.id   518e6fa72dae7b436c88b7e738350655
#
_cell.length_a   1.000
_cell.length_b   1.000
_cell.length_c   1.000
_cell.angle_alpha   90.00
_cell.angle_beta   90.00
_cell.angle_gamma   90.00
#
_symmetry.space_group_name_H-M   'P 1'
#
loop_
_entity.id
_entity.type
_entity.pdbx_description
1 polymer ?
#
loop_
_entity_poly.entity_id
_entity_poly.type
_entity_poly.pdbx_seq_one_letter_code
_entity_poly.pdbx_strand_id
1 'polypeptide(L)'
;MVSRQWTTKMKTIAAVAAIALLGAVGFKKYNGQKDPEGAAPVTVDRGDIELHFVDSGELTPKVYVDIASKVSGRVIDMSVEEGARVKKGDKLCTIQPGRTEAEAYVPTSLQAPIPGVVMRYQNRSANNPEEGKISKLGDYITGMMDSNTPTYILTVADLSKLVVKMKISEMDVLKLHEGMNVDVKVDALPAEKYPARVTLVAPQAEKDNNNLKNFKVEVTLLKLDSRLKPGMTARVDGLLDVRRKVLKLPLSAVFEEAGKEWVYVDAKPKARRVELKLGLRSETDAELLSGPKEGEKLLTEKPADKTPS
;
A
#
# COMPACT_ATOMS: atom_id res chain seq x y z
N MET A 1 -20.68 -83.94 35.90
CA MET A 1 -20.13 -83.13 34.72
C MET A 1 -20.84 -81.77 34.59
N VAL A 2 -21.10 -81.03 35.68
CA VAL A 2 -21.91 -79.79 35.63
C VAL A 2 -21.15 -78.53 36.17
N SER A 3 -19.97 -78.67 36.78
CA SER A 3 -19.30 -77.58 37.48
C SER A 3 -18.29 -76.75 36.61
N ARG A 4 -17.99 -77.18 35.39
CA ARG A 4 -16.95 -76.55 34.61
C ARG A 4 -17.46 -75.48 33.64
N GLN A 5 -18.75 -75.42 33.36
CA GLN A 5 -19.33 -74.44 32.46
C GLN A 5 -19.78 -73.13 33.17
N TRP A 6 -19.90 -73.13 34.46
CA TRP A 6 -20.35 -71.99 35.24
C TRP A 6 -19.22 -70.96 35.47
N THR A 7 -18.00 -71.48 35.64
CA THR A 7 -16.78 -70.62 35.84
C THR A 7 -16.34 -69.85 34.57
N THR A 8 -16.60 -70.43 33.42
CA THR A 8 -16.30 -69.76 32.14
C THR A 8 -17.30 -68.64 31.84
N LYS A 9 -18.58 -68.81 32.10
CA LYS A 9 -19.59 -67.74 31.92
C LYS A 9 -19.41 -66.57 32.89
N MET A 10 -18.99 -66.82 34.12
CA MET A 10 -18.65 -65.77 35.10
C MET A 10 -17.41 -64.97 34.71
N LYS A 11 -16.37 -65.62 34.14
CA LYS A 11 -15.16 -64.94 33.66
C LYS A 11 -15.40 -64.09 32.42
N THR A 12 -16.30 -64.51 31.52
CA THR A 12 -16.70 -63.69 30.35
C THR A 12 -17.53 -62.49 30.72
N ILE A 13 -18.43 -62.63 31.71
CA ILE A 13 -19.25 -61.49 32.22
C ILE A 13 -18.32 -60.46 32.92
N ALA A 14 -17.36 -60.94 33.74
CA ALA A 14 -16.42 -60.05 34.41
C ALA A 14 -15.49 -59.31 33.39
N ALA A 15 -15.07 -59.98 32.32
CA ALA A 15 -14.25 -59.35 31.26
C ALA A 15 -15.05 -58.31 30.49
N VAL A 16 -16.32 -58.54 30.15
CA VAL A 16 -17.16 -57.58 29.46
C VAL A 16 -17.49 -56.35 30.35
N ALA A 17 -17.71 -56.60 31.67
CA ALA A 17 -17.91 -55.50 32.62
C ALA A 17 -16.66 -54.63 32.81
N ALA A 18 -15.47 -55.25 32.82
CA ALA A 18 -14.17 -54.52 32.89
C ALA A 18 -13.93 -53.68 31.64
N ILE A 19 -14.25 -54.21 30.44
CA ILE A 19 -14.10 -53.47 29.16
C ILE A 19 -15.12 -52.33 29.11
N ALA A 20 -16.37 -52.52 29.60
CA ALA A 20 -17.38 -51.46 29.67
C ALA A 20 -16.98 -50.35 30.67
N LEU A 21 -16.37 -50.70 31.81
CA LEU A 21 -15.87 -49.73 32.79
C LEU A 21 -14.64 -48.96 32.26
N LEU A 22 -13.71 -49.63 31.57
CA LEU A 22 -12.56 -48.98 30.91
C LEU A 22 -13.04 -48.10 29.74
N GLY A 23 -14.06 -48.52 28.99
CA GLY A 23 -14.69 -47.73 27.94
C GLY A 23 -15.39 -46.47 28.50
N ALA A 24 -16.11 -46.61 29.63
CA ALA A 24 -16.78 -45.47 30.28
C ALA A 24 -15.80 -44.45 30.89
N VAL A 25 -14.69 -44.94 31.49
CA VAL A 25 -13.62 -44.06 32.00
C VAL A 25 -12.82 -43.42 30.86
N GLY A 26 -12.57 -44.16 29.77
CA GLY A 26 -11.93 -43.62 28.54
C GLY A 26 -12.84 -42.60 27.85
N PHE A 27 -14.14 -42.85 27.78
CA PHE A 27 -15.12 -41.94 27.18
C PHE A 27 -15.31 -40.66 28.01
N LYS A 28 -15.26 -40.78 29.37
CA LYS A 28 -15.32 -39.62 30.26
C LYS A 28 -14.03 -38.79 30.25
N LYS A 29 -12.91 -39.41 29.95
CA LYS A 29 -11.61 -38.73 29.77
C LYS A 29 -11.42 -38.17 28.36
N TYR A 30 -12.09 -38.77 27.36
CA TYR A 30 -12.08 -38.31 25.98
C TYR A 30 -13.11 -37.20 25.73
N ASN A 31 -14.22 -37.16 26.47
CA ASN A 31 -15.22 -36.09 26.49
C ASN A 31 -14.91 -34.99 27.52
N GLY A 32 -13.72 -35.02 28.14
CA GLY A 32 -13.16 -33.87 28.86
C GLY A 32 -12.88 -32.77 27.89
N GLN A 33 -13.87 -31.90 27.71
CA GLN A 33 -13.82 -30.53 27.20
C GLN A 33 -12.56 -30.22 26.36
N LYS A 34 -12.70 -30.40 25.06
CA LYS A 34 -12.13 -29.39 24.18
C LYS A 34 -12.97 -28.14 24.43
N ASP A 35 -12.49 -27.26 25.29
CA ASP A 35 -12.88 -25.85 25.16
C ASP A 35 -12.78 -25.51 23.68
N PRO A 36 -13.80 -24.92 23.05
CA PRO A 36 -13.62 -24.39 21.71
C PRO A 36 -12.38 -23.52 21.80
N GLU A 37 -11.44 -23.75 20.91
CA GLU A 37 -10.20 -22.98 20.74
C GLU A 37 -10.61 -21.53 20.49
N GLY A 38 -11.06 -20.86 21.55
CA GLY A 38 -11.33 -19.43 21.57
C GLY A 38 -9.99 -18.75 21.35
N ALA A 39 -9.96 -17.79 20.46
CA ALA A 39 -8.78 -17.00 20.18
C ALA A 39 -8.14 -16.54 21.50
N ALA A 40 -6.81 -16.63 21.59
CA ALA A 40 -6.07 -16.36 22.81
C ALA A 40 -6.48 -15.00 23.42
N PRO A 41 -6.76 -14.93 24.73
CA PRO A 41 -7.14 -13.67 25.35
C PRO A 41 -6.00 -12.66 25.21
N VAL A 42 -6.34 -11.43 24.85
CA VAL A 42 -5.42 -10.31 24.77
C VAL A 42 -5.46 -9.49 26.05
N THR A 43 -4.39 -8.77 26.37
CA THR A 43 -4.31 -7.98 27.62
C THR A 43 -4.29 -6.50 27.30
N VAL A 44 -4.86 -5.69 28.21
CA VAL A 44 -4.67 -4.24 28.21
C VAL A 44 -3.27 -3.97 28.76
N ASP A 45 -2.44 -3.30 27.97
CA ASP A 45 -1.07 -2.95 28.35
C ASP A 45 -0.77 -1.47 28.14
N ARG A 46 0.40 -1.01 28.62
CA ARG A 46 0.93 0.31 28.31
C ARG A 46 1.93 0.20 27.18
N GLY A 47 1.75 1.07 26.21
CA GLY A 47 2.67 1.16 25.10
C GLY A 47 2.49 2.44 24.31
N ASP A 48 3.28 2.56 23.28
CA ASP A 48 3.16 3.64 22.32
C ASP A 48 2.16 3.23 21.23
N ILE A 49 1.38 4.20 20.77
CA ILE A 49 0.48 4.05 19.64
C ILE A 49 0.92 5.06 18.60
N GLU A 50 1.23 4.57 17.41
CA GLU A 50 1.61 5.37 16.27
C GLU A 50 0.53 5.27 15.20
N LEU A 51 0.03 6.42 14.77
CA LEU A 51 -0.87 6.51 13.63
C LEU A 51 -0.05 6.85 12.41
N HIS A 52 0.00 5.92 11.46
CA HIS A 52 0.68 6.09 10.20
C HIS A 52 -0.29 6.38 9.08
N PHE A 53 0.15 7.19 8.14
CA PHE A 53 -0.40 7.28 6.80
C PHE A 53 0.47 6.42 5.90
N VAL A 54 -0.13 5.48 5.18
CA VAL A 54 0.59 4.62 4.23
C VAL A 54 -0.16 4.65 2.91
N ASP A 55 0.52 5.09 1.85
CA ASP A 55 -0.02 5.04 0.50
C ASP A 55 1.08 4.79 -0.52
N SER A 56 0.70 4.43 -1.74
CA SER A 56 1.62 4.11 -2.82
C SER A 56 1.58 5.15 -3.93
N GLY A 57 2.72 5.31 -4.59
CA GLY A 57 2.86 6.19 -5.72
C GLY A 57 3.94 5.71 -6.69
N GLU A 58 4.14 6.49 -7.72
CA GLU A 58 5.14 6.23 -8.74
C GLU A 58 6.34 7.16 -8.58
N LEU A 59 7.54 6.58 -8.67
CA LEU A 59 8.80 7.32 -8.67
C LEU A 59 8.99 8.00 -10.03
N THR A 60 9.08 9.33 -10.04
CA THR A 60 9.20 10.12 -11.26
C THR A 60 10.31 11.16 -11.13
N PRO A 61 10.95 11.59 -12.23
CA PRO A 61 11.87 12.74 -12.19
C PRO A 61 11.10 14.00 -11.78
N LYS A 62 11.73 14.84 -10.94
CA LYS A 62 11.14 16.12 -10.56
C LYS A 62 11.11 17.09 -11.73
N VAL A 63 12.15 17.07 -12.56
CA VAL A 63 12.31 17.94 -13.73
C VAL A 63 12.50 17.08 -14.97
N TYR A 64 11.63 17.27 -15.93
CA TYR A 64 11.69 16.61 -17.23
C TYR A 64 11.06 17.51 -18.31
N VAL A 65 11.43 17.27 -19.55
CA VAL A 65 10.87 17.97 -20.72
C VAL A 65 10.57 16.95 -21.79
N ASP A 66 9.31 16.91 -22.21
CA ASP A 66 8.87 16.11 -23.35
C ASP A 66 9.18 16.86 -24.64
N ILE A 67 9.91 16.21 -25.54
CA ILE A 67 10.45 16.82 -26.76
C ILE A 67 9.49 16.58 -27.90
N ALA A 68 8.99 17.67 -28.48
CA ALA A 68 8.19 17.65 -29.69
C ALA A 68 8.75 18.67 -30.73
N SER A 69 8.43 18.44 -31.99
CA SER A 69 8.79 19.39 -33.05
C SER A 69 7.78 20.53 -33.14
N LYS A 70 8.23 21.69 -33.55
CA LYS A 70 7.34 22.79 -33.92
C LYS A 70 6.60 22.54 -35.24
N VAL A 71 7.25 21.87 -36.17
CA VAL A 71 6.76 21.61 -37.53
C VAL A 71 6.60 20.10 -37.77
N SER A 72 5.66 19.73 -38.61
CA SER A 72 5.47 18.35 -39.03
C SER A 72 6.50 17.92 -40.04
N GLY A 73 6.90 16.65 -40.02
CA GLY A 73 7.90 16.13 -40.93
C GLY A 73 8.36 14.73 -40.59
N ARG A 74 9.35 14.24 -41.33
CA ARG A 74 9.94 12.91 -41.15
C ARG A 74 11.24 12.99 -40.33
N VAL A 75 11.42 12.09 -39.39
CA VAL A 75 12.69 11.94 -38.67
C VAL A 75 13.74 11.35 -39.60
N ILE A 76 14.77 12.14 -39.92
CA ILE A 76 15.86 11.76 -40.83
C ILE A 76 17.15 11.39 -40.11
N ASP A 77 17.29 11.75 -38.84
CA ASP A 77 18.43 11.39 -38.01
C ASP A 77 18.01 11.31 -36.53
N MET A 78 18.48 10.29 -35.83
CA MET A 78 18.37 10.15 -34.38
C MET A 78 19.79 10.07 -33.82
N SER A 79 20.22 11.15 -33.16
CA SER A 79 21.57 11.28 -32.62
C SER A 79 21.73 10.69 -31.22
N VAL A 80 20.60 10.24 -30.59
CA VAL A 80 20.58 9.72 -29.23
C VAL A 80 19.70 8.48 -29.13
N GLU A 81 20.02 7.61 -28.17
CA GLU A 81 19.26 6.42 -27.82
C GLU A 81 18.69 6.54 -26.40
N GLU A 82 17.75 5.65 -26.05
CA GLU A 82 17.22 5.55 -24.69
C GLU A 82 18.34 5.28 -23.68
N GLY A 83 18.35 6.02 -22.59
CA GLY A 83 19.38 5.94 -21.55
C GLY A 83 20.62 6.81 -21.81
N ALA A 84 20.74 7.44 -22.98
CA ALA A 84 21.84 8.35 -23.28
C ALA A 84 21.83 9.58 -22.37
N ARG A 85 23.00 10.00 -21.91
CA ARG A 85 23.17 11.26 -21.16
C ARG A 85 23.43 12.41 -22.11
N VAL A 86 22.66 13.47 -21.97
CA VAL A 86 22.76 14.67 -22.80
C VAL A 86 22.98 15.92 -21.96
N LYS A 87 23.69 16.87 -22.52
CA LYS A 87 23.84 18.23 -21.97
C LYS A 87 22.83 19.15 -22.65
N LYS A 88 22.53 20.28 -22.01
CA LYS A 88 21.75 21.34 -22.66
C LYS A 88 22.39 21.76 -23.97
N GLY A 89 21.62 21.77 -25.07
CA GLY A 89 22.05 22.10 -26.40
C GLY A 89 22.53 20.92 -27.23
N ASP A 90 22.71 19.73 -26.67
CA ASP A 90 23.09 18.55 -27.45
C ASP A 90 21.98 18.21 -28.46
N LYS A 91 22.38 17.81 -29.66
CA LYS A 91 21.49 17.41 -30.74
C LYS A 91 20.82 16.09 -30.39
N LEU A 92 19.49 16.04 -30.45
CA LEU A 92 18.69 14.85 -30.18
C LEU A 92 18.28 14.13 -31.46
N CYS A 93 17.70 14.85 -32.39
CA CYS A 93 17.27 14.33 -33.68
C CYS A 93 17.18 15.45 -34.72
N THR A 94 17.03 15.06 -35.98
CA THR A 94 16.80 15.99 -37.11
C THR A 94 15.51 15.59 -37.80
N ILE A 95 14.71 16.59 -38.13
CA ILE A 95 13.41 16.43 -38.80
C ILE A 95 13.51 17.14 -40.15
N GLN A 96 13.08 16.42 -41.19
CA GLN A 96 12.86 16.98 -42.53
C GLN A 96 11.38 17.41 -42.59
N PRO A 97 11.10 18.73 -42.56
CA PRO A 97 9.74 19.23 -42.70
C PRO A 97 9.20 18.92 -44.11
N GLY A 98 7.87 18.80 -44.22
CA GLY A 98 7.15 18.46 -45.43
C GLY A 98 6.36 17.17 -45.32
N ARG A 99 5.28 17.03 -46.10
CA ARG A 99 4.43 15.83 -46.16
C ARG A 99 4.91 14.85 -47.20
N THR A 100 5.56 15.34 -48.23
CA THR A 100 6.11 14.58 -49.35
C THR A 100 7.56 14.91 -49.57
N GLU A 101 8.30 14.06 -50.29
CA GLU A 101 9.69 14.32 -50.68
C GLU A 101 9.82 15.56 -51.55
N ALA A 102 8.78 15.91 -52.34
CA ALA A 102 8.76 17.12 -53.18
C ALA A 102 8.58 18.42 -52.35
N GLU A 103 8.08 18.32 -51.11
CA GLU A 103 7.91 19.46 -50.20
C GLU A 103 9.02 19.51 -49.14
N ALA A 104 10.18 18.92 -49.40
CA ALA A 104 11.26 18.88 -48.44
C ALA A 104 11.84 20.28 -48.20
N TYR A 105 11.64 20.82 -47.01
CA TYR A 105 12.21 22.07 -46.55
C TYR A 105 13.54 21.82 -45.80
N VAL A 106 14.19 22.90 -45.38
CA VAL A 106 15.49 22.81 -44.66
C VAL A 106 15.31 21.97 -43.39
N PRO A 107 16.14 20.94 -43.16
CA PRO A 107 16.10 20.11 -42.00
C PRO A 107 16.22 20.91 -40.71
N THR A 108 15.39 20.59 -39.73
CA THR A 108 15.39 21.23 -38.40
C THR A 108 15.97 20.29 -37.36
N SER A 109 17.00 20.74 -36.67
CA SER A 109 17.62 20.00 -35.56
C SER A 109 16.91 20.31 -34.23
N LEU A 110 16.50 19.29 -33.49
CA LEU A 110 16.00 19.43 -32.13
C LEU A 110 17.13 19.18 -31.13
N GLN A 111 17.21 20.06 -30.14
CA GLN A 111 18.25 20.04 -29.11
C GLN A 111 17.65 19.84 -27.71
N ALA A 112 18.46 19.29 -26.81
CA ALA A 112 18.08 19.11 -25.42
C ALA A 112 17.92 20.46 -24.68
N PRO A 113 16.76 20.80 -24.16
CA PRO A 113 16.55 22.06 -23.44
C PRO A 113 17.17 22.06 -22.03
N ILE A 114 17.35 20.90 -21.44
CA ILE A 114 17.95 20.67 -20.12
C ILE A 114 19.00 19.55 -20.22
N PRO A 115 19.96 19.50 -19.29
CA PRO A 115 20.83 18.33 -19.16
C PRO A 115 20.02 17.19 -18.51
N GLY A 116 20.30 15.94 -18.89
CA GLY A 116 19.58 14.80 -18.30
C GLY A 116 19.84 13.49 -19.01
N VAL A 117 18.89 12.57 -18.85
CA VAL A 117 18.88 11.25 -19.47
C VAL A 117 17.71 11.17 -20.43
N VAL A 118 17.95 10.61 -21.60
CA VAL A 118 16.93 10.36 -22.62
C VAL A 118 16.04 9.19 -22.18
N MET A 119 14.74 9.42 -22.15
CA MET A 119 13.72 8.44 -21.80
C MET A 119 12.65 8.37 -22.89
N ARG A 120 11.90 7.29 -22.89
CA ARG A 120 10.67 7.20 -23.69
C ARG A 120 9.67 8.25 -23.22
N TYR A 121 8.99 8.86 -24.17
CA TYR A 121 7.82 9.67 -23.86
C TYR A 121 6.71 8.79 -23.32
N GLN A 122 6.10 9.20 -22.23
CA GLN A 122 4.91 8.59 -21.65
C GLN A 122 3.82 9.64 -21.52
N ASN A 123 2.65 9.38 -22.06
CA ASN A 123 1.50 10.26 -21.86
C ASN A 123 0.98 10.15 -20.43
N ARG A 124 1.49 11.00 -19.54
CA ARG A 124 1.16 11.02 -18.12
C ARG A 124 -0.21 11.64 -17.82
N SER A 125 -0.83 12.28 -18.82
CA SER A 125 -2.15 12.89 -18.69
C SER A 125 -3.28 11.96 -19.12
N ALA A 126 -2.97 10.87 -19.83
CA ALA A 126 -3.98 9.91 -20.23
C ALA A 126 -4.33 8.99 -19.06
N ASN A 127 -5.62 8.70 -18.95
CA ASN A 127 -6.13 7.73 -17.97
C ASN A 127 -5.71 6.29 -18.28
N ASN A 128 -5.14 6.07 -19.46
CA ASN A 128 -4.48 4.83 -19.85
C ASN A 128 -3.10 5.24 -20.40
N PRO A 129 -2.02 5.09 -19.61
CA PRO A 129 -0.69 5.41 -20.09
C PRO A 129 -0.37 4.51 -21.28
N GLU A 130 -0.26 5.10 -22.46
CA GLU A 130 0.29 4.39 -23.60
C GLU A 130 1.71 3.92 -23.26
N GLU A 131 2.09 2.74 -23.76
CA GLU A 131 3.46 2.26 -23.63
C GLU A 131 4.43 3.37 -24.08
N GLY A 132 5.42 3.64 -23.22
CA GLY A 132 6.39 4.69 -23.49
C GLY A 132 6.97 4.56 -24.88
N LYS A 133 6.89 5.62 -25.69
CA LYS A 133 7.33 5.64 -27.09
C LYS A 133 8.54 6.52 -27.27
N ILE A 134 9.48 6.08 -28.09
CA ILE A 134 10.52 6.90 -28.68
C ILE A 134 10.36 6.82 -30.19
N SER A 135 10.35 7.98 -30.84
CA SER A 135 10.25 8.00 -32.32
C SER A 135 11.52 7.44 -32.96
N LYS A 136 11.35 6.76 -34.07
CA LYS A 136 12.45 6.11 -34.82
C LYS A 136 12.78 6.87 -36.10
N LEU A 137 13.93 6.55 -36.65
CA LEU A 137 14.30 6.99 -37.98
C LEU A 137 13.21 6.62 -38.99
N GLY A 138 12.80 7.58 -39.82
CA GLY A 138 11.74 7.38 -40.82
C GLY A 138 10.34 7.67 -40.35
N ASP A 139 10.10 7.77 -39.05
CA ASP A 139 8.75 8.09 -38.49
C ASP A 139 8.33 9.49 -38.95
N TYR A 140 7.04 9.60 -39.32
CA TYR A 140 6.42 10.90 -39.55
C TYR A 140 5.84 11.40 -38.21
N ILE A 141 6.22 12.64 -37.87
CA ILE A 141 5.75 13.30 -36.63
C ILE A 141 4.88 14.50 -36.96
N THR A 142 3.89 14.76 -36.13
CA THR A 142 3.01 15.93 -36.22
C THR A 142 3.55 17.02 -35.30
N GLY A 143 3.77 18.22 -35.85
CA GLY A 143 4.32 19.38 -35.14
C GLY A 143 3.26 20.10 -34.29
N MET A 144 3.72 20.86 -33.29
CA MET A 144 2.88 21.67 -32.40
C MET A 144 2.11 22.79 -33.13
N MET A 145 2.62 23.25 -34.29
CA MET A 145 1.95 24.29 -35.09
C MET A 145 0.85 23.72 -35.99
N ASP A 146 0.92 22.43 -36.28
CA ASP A 146 0.04 21.80 -37.27
C ASP A 146 -1.11 21.01 -36.61
N SER A 147 -1.06 20.78 -35.29
CA SER A 147 -2.07 20.00 -34.58
C SER A 147 -2.14 20.33 -33.10
N ASN A 148 -3.35 20.24 -32.53
CA ASN A 148 -3.58 20.31 -31.09
C ASN A 148 -3.09 19.04 -30.35
N THR A 149 -2.76 17.98 -31.09
CA THR A 149 -2.21 16.72 -30.55
C THR A 149 -0.88 16.42 -31.21
N PRO A 150 0.20 17.12 -30.83
CA PRO A 150 1.52 16.92 -31.43
C PRO A 150 2.11 15.57 -31.06
N THR A 151 2.99 15.05 -31.92
CA THR A 151 3.76 13.85 -31.64
C THR A 151 4.95 14.19 -30.76
N TYR A 152 5.01 13.63 -29.56
CA TYR A 152 6.20 13.69 -28.71
C TYR A 152 7.19 12.60 -29.14
N ILE A 153 8.45 12.97 -29.25
CA ILE A 153 9.52 12.12 -29.81
C ILE A 153 10.20 11.31 -28.71
N LEU A 154 10.56 11.96 -27.62
CA LEU A 154 11.22 11.41 -26.45
C LEU A 154 11.07 12.36 -25.25
N THR A 155 11.51 11.96 -24.08
CA THR A 155 11.60 12.79 -22.87
C THR A 155 13.06 12.94 -22.46
N VAL A 156 13.50 14.15 -22.10
CA VAL A 156 14.77 14.39 -21.40
C VAL A 156 14.47 14.68 -19.95
N ALA A 157 15.05 13.90 -19.03
CA ALA A 157 14.76 13.98 -17.60
C ALA A 157 16.02 14.13 -16.75
N ASP A 158 15.96 15.03 -15.78
CA ASP A 158 16.99 15.15 -14.75
C ASP A 158 16.74 14.12 -13.65
N LEU A 159 17.57 13.09 -13.59
CA LEU A 159 17.49 12.04 -12.57
C LEU A 159 18.20 12.40 -11.25
N SER A 160 18.74 13.62 -11.13
CA SER A 160 19.37 14.08 -9.88
C SER A 160 18.36 14.36 -8.76
N LYS A 161 17.08 14.47 -9.09
CA LYS A 161 15.98 14.66 -8.13
C LYS A 161 14.79 13.82 -8.53
N LEU A 162 14.46 12.84 -7.69
CA LEU A 162 13.29 12.00 -7.86
C LEU A 162 12.22 12.37 -6.85
N VAL A 163 10.98 12.27 -7.27
CA VAL A 163 9.80 12.47 -6.45
C VAL A 163 8.86 11.27 -6.58
N VAL A 164 8.18 10.94 -5.50
CA VAL A 164 7.05 10.01 -5.55
C VAL A 164 5.80 10.83 -5.78
N LYS A 165 5.08 10.57 -6.87
CA LYS A 165 3.78 11.17 -7.16
C LYS A 165 2.68 10.23 -6.72
N MET A 166 1.78 10.73 -5.88
CA MET A 166 0.65 9.98 -5.35
C MET A 166 -0.67 10.69 -5.68
N LYS A 167 -1.77 9.93 -5.72
CA LYS A 167 -3.13 10.43 -5.82
C LYS A 167 -3.86 10.05 -4.55
N ILE A 168 -4.04 11.01 -3.66
CA ILE A 168 -4.57 10.81 -2.31
C ILE A 168 -6.05 11.19 -2.28
N SER A 169 -6.86 10.38 -1.59
CA SER A 169 -8.30 10.63 -1.44
C SER A 169 -8.60 11.93 -0.69
N GLU A 170 -9.80 12.51 -0.90
CA GLU A 170 -10.28 13.69 -0.17
C GLU A 170 -10.30 13.45 1.35
N MET A 171 -10.51 12.21 1.80
CA MET A 171 -10.56 11.87 3.24
C MET A 171 -9.19 11.85 3.90
N ASP A 172 -8.14 11.55 3.12
CA ASP A 172 -6.79 11.35 3.66
C ASP A 172 -5.87 12.55 3.44
N VAL A 173 -6.15 13.38 2.42
CA VAL A 173 -5.31 14.53 2.10
C VAL A 173 -5.18 15.54 3.25
N LEU A 174 -6.23 15.68 4.07
CA LEU A 174 -6.23 16.59 5.23
C LEU A 174 -5.26 16.15 6.34
N LYS A 175 -4.81 14.89 6.31
CA LYS A 175 -3.81 14.36 7.24
C LYS A 175 -2.39 14.75 6.84
N LEU A 176 -2.18 15.21 5.59
CA LEU A 176 -0.89 15.56 5.04
C LEU A 176 -0.68 17.07 4.97
N HIS A 177 0.55 17.50 5.16
CA HIS A 177 0.95 18.90 4.99
C HIS A 177 2.34 19.00 4.37
N GLU A 178 2.58 20.08 3.67
CA GLU A 178 3.91 20.36 3.11
C GLU A 178 4.95 20.48 4.22
N GLY A 179 6.15 19.96 3.96
CA GLY A 179 7.23 19.91 4.94
C GLY A 179 7.25 18.69 5.84
N MET A 180 6.19 17.86 5.84
CA MET A 180 6.12 16.61 6.61
C MET A 180 7.22 15.65 6.18
N ASN A 181 7.96 15.10 7.15
CA ASN A 181 8.95 14.06 6.92
C ASN A 181 8.26 12.70 6.83
N VAL A 182 8.67 11.91 5.85
CA VAL A 182 8.10 10.58 5.58
C VAL A 182 9.22 9.62 5.18
N ASP A 183 8.99 8.34 5.32
CA ASP A 183 9.86 7.28 4.82
C ASP A 183 9.29 6.71 3.53
N VAL A 184 10.15 6.53 2.53
CA VAL A 184 9.79 5.91 1.26
C VAL A 184 10.45 4.54 1.17
N LYS A 185 9.66 3.52 0.88
CA LYS A 185 10.12 2.17 0.53
C LYS A 185 9.78 1.89 -0.91
N VAL A 186 10.76 1.49 -1.69
CA VAL A 186 10.56 1.11 -3.10
C VAL A 186 10.40 -0.40 -3.18
N ASP A 187 9.36 -0.89 -3.87
CA ASP A 187 9.04 -2.32 -3.92
C ASP A 187 10.20 -3.18 -4.49
N ALA A 188 10.99 -2.60 -5.39
CA ALA A 188 12.19 -3.25 -5.93
C ALA A 188 13.35 -3.38 -4.91
N LEU A 189 13.33 -2.62 -3.80
CA LEU A 189 14.36 -2.56 -2.77
C LEU A 189 13.73 -2.58 -1.37
N PRO A 190 13.03 -3.65 -0.96
CA PRO A 190 12.18 -3.68 0.23
C PRO A 190 12.94 -3.53 1.56
N ALA A 191 14.24 -3.84 1.57
CA ALA A 191 15.09 -3.70 2.76
C ALA A 191 15.55 -2.25 3.01
N GLU A 192 15.41 -1.38 2.02
CA GLU A 192 15.91 0.01 2.07
C GLU A 192 14.77 0.98 2.39
N LYS A 193 15.06 1.94 3.27
CA LYS A 193 14.19 3.08 3.55
C LYS A 193 14.86 4.37 3.09
N TYR A 194 14.16 5.17 2.36
CA TYR A 194 14.65 6.44 1.84
C TYR A 194 13.95 7.59 2.56
N PRO A 195 14.67 8.41 3.34
CA PRO A 195 14.08 9.58 3.96
C PRO A 195 13.61 10.55 2.87
N ALA A 196 12.42 11.08 3.06
CA ALA A 196 11.77 11.93 2.09
C ALA A 196 10.92 13.01 2.78
N ARG A 197 10.45 13.98 2.00
CA ARG A 197 9.63 15.07 2.50
C ARG A 197 8.49 15.37 1.54
N VAL A 198 7.30 15.61 2.09
CA VAL A 198 6.16 16.11 1.33
C VAL A 198 6.49 17.53 0.85
N THR A 199 6.52 17.73 -0.46
CA THR A 199 6.91 19.00 -1.07
C THR A 199 5.77 19.72 -1.79
N LEU A 200 4.69 18.99 -2.06
CA LEU A 200 3.49 19.55 -2.66
C LEU A 200 2.27 18.76 -2.18
N VAL A 201 1.26 19.45 -1.73
CA VAL A 201 -0.12 18.97 -1.59
C VAL A 201 -0.96 19.86 -2.51
N ALA A 202 -1.50 19.29 -3.59
CA ALA A 202 -2.23 20.09 -4.58
C ALA A 202 -3.45 20.78 -3.94
N PRO A 203 -3.67 22.07 -4.20
CA PRO A 203 -4.79 22.81 -3.61
C PRO A 203 -6.12 22.44 -4.26
N GLN A 204 -6.13 21.73 -5.38
CA GLN A 204 -7.30 21.34 -6.14
C GLN A 204 -7.32 19.85 -6.41
N ALA A 205 -8.49 19.24 -6.25
CA ALA A 205 -8.72 17.84 -6.58
C ALA A 205 -8.84 17.65 -8.10
N GLU A 206 -8.33 16.52 -8.56
CA GLU A 206 -8.58 15.97 -9.89
C GLU A 206 -9.60 14.83 -9.78
N LYS A 207 -10.47 14.70 -10.76
CA LYS A 207 -11.41 13.57 -10.84
C LYS A 207 -10.78 12.45 -11.66
N ASP A 208 -10.84 11.23 -11.15
CA ASP A 208 -10.48 10.04 -11.92
C ASP A 208 -11.64 9.58 -12.84
N ASN A 209 -11.42 8.48 -13.55
CA ASN A 209 -12.43 7.87 -14.45
C ASN A 209 -13.70 7.43 -13.74
N ASN A 210 -13.62 7.15 -12.43
CA ASN A 210 -14.74 6.73 -11.60
C ASN A 210 -15.41 7.93 -10.90
N ASN A 211 -15.05 9.16 -11.30
CA ASN A 211 -15.52 10.41 -10.72
C ASN A 211 -15.11 10.60 -9.23
N LEU A 212 -14.13 9.84 -8.75
CA LEU A 212 -13.56 9.99 -7.42
C LEU A 212 -12.58 11.18 -7.42
N LYS A 213 -12.68 11.98 -6.36
CA LYS A 213 -11.81 13.14 -6.18
C LYS A 213 -10.50 12.71 -5.52
N ASN A 214 -9.39 12.95 -6.19
CA ASN A 214 -8.05 12.69 -5.71
C ASN A 214 -7.23 13.97 -5.74
N PHE A 215 -6.37 14.14 -4.74
CA PHE A 215 -5.40 15.22 -4.66
C PHE A 215 -4.03 14.70 -5.02
N LYS A 216 -3.34 15.46 -5.87
CA LYS A 216 -1.96 15.14 -6.20
C LYS A 216 -1.04 15.55 -5.05
N VAL A 217 -0.23 14.60 -4.59
CA VAL A 217 0.80 14.81 -3.56
C VAL A 217 2.15 14.42 -4.15
N GLU A 218 3.17 15.27 -3.93
CA GLU A 218 4.53 14.98 -4.33
C GLU A 218 5.44 14.89 -3.08
N VAL A 219 6.19 13.80 -3.02
CA VAL A 219 7.16 13.52 -1.97
C VAL A 219 8.55 13.48 -2.58
N THR A 220 9.42 14.39 -2.18
CA THR A 220 10.81 14.46 -2.69
C THR A 220 11.72 13.59 -1.84
N LEU A 221 12.49 12.70 -2.47
CA LEU A 221 13.52 11.92 -1.83
C LEU A 221 14.68 12.84 -1.42
N LEU A 222 15.13 12.74 -0.15
CA LEU A 222 16.25 13.51 0.38
C LEU A 222 17.61 12.86 0.07
N LYS A 223 17.60 11.54 -0.12
CA LYS A 223 18.78 10.77 -0.49
C LYS A 223 18.47 9.96 -1.75
N LEU A 224 19.32 10.08 -2.76
CA LEU A 224 19.20 9.34 -4.00
C LEU A 224 20.08 8.09 -3.97
N ASP A 225 19.57 7.04 -4.60
CA ASP A 225 20.28 5.81 -4.88
C ASP A 225 20.29 5.60 -6.41
N SER A 226 21.45 5.25 -6.95
CA SER A 226 21.60 5.02 -8.41
C SER A 226 20.79 3.84 -8.94
N ARG A 227 20.32 2.95 -8.05
CA ARG A 227 19.44 1.82 -8.39
C ARG A 227 18.00 2.25 -8.64
N LEU A 228 17.60 3.42 -8.13
CA LEU A 228 16.26 3.96 -8.30
C LEU A 228 16.04 4.42 -9.74
N LYS A 229 14.94 3.98 -10.33
CA LYS A 229 14.57 4.35 -11.70
C LYS A 229 13.14 4.91 -11.71
N PRO A 230 12.89 5.92 -12.56
CA PRO A 230 11.52 6.35 -12.86
C PRO A 230 10.63 5.19 -13.28
N GLY A 231 9.36 5.23 -12.88
CA GLY A 231 8.40 4.16 -13.12
C GLY A 231 8.35 3.08 -12.03
N MET A 232 9.27 3.10 -11.06
CA MET A 232 9.20 2.17 -9.92
C MET A 232 8.06 2.57 -8.98
N THR A 233 7.35 1.56 -8.45
CA THR A 233 6.36 1.75 -7.39
C THR A 233 7.06 1.98 -6.06
N ALA A 234 6.60 2.98 -5.35
CA ALA A 234 7.13 3.36 -4.05
C ALA A 234 5.98 3.54 -3.04
N ARG A 235 6.16 3.02 -1.84
CA ARG A 235 5.25 3.17 -0.72
C ARG A 235 5.77 4.26 0.20
N VAL A 236 4.91 5.21 0.53
CA VAL A 236 5.20 6.35 1.40
C VAL A 236 4.56 6.09 2.75
N ASP A 237 5.36 6.13 3.80
CA ASP A 237 4.97 5.93 5.20
C ASP A 237 5.23 7.22 5.97
N GLY A 238 4.19 7.86 6.42
CA GLY A 238 4.23 9.12 7.17
C GLY A 238 3.63 8.97 8.55
N LEU A 239 4.36 9.36 9.58
CA LEU A 239 3.88 9.38 10.95
C LEU A 239 2.97 10.59 11.16
N LEU A 240 1.67 10.35 11.43
CA LEU A 240 0.65 11.39 11.62
C LEU A 240 0.54 11.83 13.07
N ASP A 241 0.48 10.90 14.01
CA ASP A 241 0.34 11.18 15.44
C ASP A 241 1.00 10.05 16.27
N VAL A 242 1.47 10.42 17.45
CA VAL A 242 2.08 9.48 18.40
C VAL A 242 1.52 9.75 19.79
N ARG A 243 1.03 8.70 20.45
CA ARG A 243 0.71 8.69 21.87
C ARG A 243 1.68 7.77 22.58
N ARG A 244 2.42 8.32 23.54
CA ARG A 244 3.44 7.57 24.28
C ARG A 244 2.94 7.12 25.64
N LYS A 245 3.27 5.86 25.99
CA LYS A 245 2.98 5.28 27.32
C LYS A 245 1.51 5.35 27.72
N VAL A 246 0.60 5.28 26.75
CA VAL A 246 -0.84 5.25 26.98
C VAL A 246 -1.31 3.82 27.24
N LEU A 247 -2.46 3.69 27.92
CA LEU A 247 -3.15 2.39 27.97
C LEU A 247 -3.68 2.08 26.58
N LYS A 248 -3.41 0.89 26.09
CA LYS A 248 -3.84 0.44 24.78
C LYS A 248 -4.43 -0.96 24.81
N LEU A 249 -5.26 -1.24 23.85
CA LEU A 249 -5.85 -2.54 23.64
C LEU A 249 -5.92 -2.86 22.14
N PRO A 250 -5.76 -4.14 21.74
CA PRO A 250 -5.92 -4.53 20.36
C PRO A 250 -7.34 -4.32 19.86
N LEU A 251 -7.49 -3.76 18.65
CA LEU A 251 -8.79 -3.54 18.01
C LEU A 251 -9.58 -4.85 17.81
N SER A 252 -8.90 -6.00 17.73
CA SER A 252 -9.54 -7.32 17.64
C SER A 252 -10.41 -7.69 18.85
N ALA A 253 -10.24 -7.00 19.99
CA ALA A 253 -11.06 -7.20 21.19
C ALA A 253 -12.19 -6.18 21.34
N VAL A 254 -12.31 -5.21 20.41
CA VAL A 254 -13.32 -4.17 20.44
C VAL A 254 -14.55 -4.62 19.67
N PHE A 255 -15.71 -4.53 20.30
CA PHE A 255 -17.01 -4.84 19.69
C PHE A 255 -17.83 -3.55 19.62
N GLU A 256 -18.44 -3.30 18.47
CA GLU A 256 -19.34 -2.16 18.26
C GLU A 256 -20.79 -2.66 18.23
N GLU A 257 -21.64 -2.12 19.10
CA GLU A 257 -23.08 -2.39 19.11
C GLU A 257 -23.86 -1.09 19.39
N ALA A 258 -24.84 -0.81 18.56
CA ALA A 258 -25.71 0.38 18.68
C ALA A 258 -24.94 1.72 18.78
N GLY A 259 -23.81 1.84 18.05
CA GLY A 259 -22.98 3.05 18.06
C GLY A 259 -22.15 3.25 19.33
N LYS A 260 -22.03 2.23 20.16
CA LYS A 260 -21.18 2.19 21.36
C LYS A 260 -20.16 1.07 21.26
N GLU A 261 -19.01 1.30 21.85
CA GLU A 261 -17.89 0.37 21.84
C GLU A 261 -17.76 -0.36 23.16
N TRP A 262 -17.52 -1.65 23.10
CA TRP A 262 -17.50 -2.55 24.23
C TRP A 262 -16.33 -3.53 24.14
N VAL A 263 -15.90 -4.00 25.31
CA VAL A 263 -15.04 -5.19 25.44
C VAL A 263 -15.66 -6.18 26.40
N TYR A 264 -15.27 -7.44 26.26
CA TYR A 264 -15.58 -8.49 27.21
C TYR A 264 -14.30 -8.82 27.99
N VAL A 265 -14.30 -8.46 29.28
CA VAL A 265 -13.21 -8.78 30.20
C VAL A 265 -13.39 -10.23 30.65
N ASP A 266 -12.33 -11.04 30.57
CA ASP A 266 -12.31 -12.43 31.05
C ASP A 266 -12.34 -12.44 32.60
N ALA A 267 -13.54 -12.38 33.17
CA ALA A 267 -13.77 -12.44 34.61
C ALA A 267 -14.49 -13.74 34.93
N LYS A 268 -13.85 -14.61 35.71
CA LYS A 268 -14.51 -15.86 36.18
C LYS A 268 -15.53 -15.55 37.28
N PRO A 269 -16.75 -16.07 37.28
CA PRO A 269 -17.28 -17.16 36.42
C PRO A 269 -17.91 -16.71 35.10
N LYS A 270 -18.13 -15.42 34.85
CA LYS A 270 -18.72 -14.90 33.61
C LYS A 270 -17.92 -13.68 33.10
N ALA A 271 -17.75 -13.57 31.78
CA ALA A 271 -17.19 -12.40 31.15
C ALA A 271 -18.01 -11.14 31.50
N ARG A 272 -17.33 -10.07 31.78
CA ARG A 272 -17.93 -8.77 32.13
C ARG A 272 -17.86 -7.86 30.89
N ARG A 273 -19.01 -7.38 30.45
CA ARG A 273 -19.10 -6.37 29.38
C ARG A 273 -18.78 -5.00 29.97
N VAL A 274 -17.85 -4.27 29.33
CA VAL A 274 -17.41 -2.94 29.74
C VAL A 274 -17.50 -2.00 28.57
N GLU A 275 -18.16 -0.84 28.75
CA GLU A 275 -18.20 0.23 27.75
C GLU A 275 -16.85 0.92 27.67
N LEU A 276 -16.44 1.23 26.43
CA LEU A 276 -15.16 1.87 26.14
C LEU A 276 -15.34 3.33 25.76
N LYS A 277 -14.32 4.12 26.09
CA LYS A 277 -14.03 5.38 25.40
C LYS A 277 -12.62 5.26 24.82
N LEU A 278 -12.53 5.24 23.50
CA LEU A 278 -11.27 5.13 22.78
C LEU A 278 -10.77 6.51 22.34
N GLY A 279 -9.46 6.68 22.32
CA GLY A 279 -8.76 7.83 21.78
C GLY A 279 -8.20 7.55 20.40
N LEU A 280 -6.87 7.75 20.25
CA LEU A 280 -6.17 7.51 19.01
C LEU A 280 -6.25 6.02 18.63
N ARG A 281 -6.48 5.74 17.34
CA ARG A 281 -6.52 4.38 16.81
C ARG A 281 -5.45 4.22 15.72
N SER A 282 -4.68 3.16 15.82
CA SER A 282 -3.81 2.68 14.74
C SER A 282 -4.51 1.54 13.98
N GLU A 283 -3.78 0.86 13.10
CA GLU A 283 -4.30 -0.32 12.40
C GLU A 283 -4.55 -1.52 13.32
N THR A 284 -3.81 -1.63 14.42
CA THR A 284 -3.85 -2.80 15.32
C THR A 284 -4.36 -2.49 16.72
N ASP A 285 -4.09 -1.31 17.23
CA ASP A 285 -4.33 -0.90 18.62
C ASP A 285 -5.16 0.37 18.72
N ALA A 286 -5.87 0.51 19.83
CA ALA A 286 -6.56 1.75 20.19
C ALA A 286 -6.13 2.23 21.59
N GLU A 287 -6.03 3.55 21.75
CA GLU A 287 -5.84 4.20 23.03
C GLU A 287 -7.09 4.04 23.87
N LEU A 288 -6.91 3.59 25.11
CA LEU A 288 -7.99 3.43 26.07
C LEU A 288 -8.05 4.65 26.99
N LEU A 289 -9.06 5.50 26.80
CA LEU A 289 -9.33 6.66 27.65
C LEU A 289 -10.16 6.27 28.89
N SER A 290 -11.09 5.32 28.74
CA SER A 290 -11.92 4.80 29.81
C SER A 290 -12.38 3.38 29.49
N GLY A 291 -12.32 2.48 30.49
CA GLY A 291 -12.69 1.09 30.34
C GLY A 291 -11.99 0.14 31.31
N PRO A 292 -11.52 -1.01 30.87
CA PRO A 292 -10.80 -1.98 31.68
C PRO A 292 -9.48 -1.43 32.19
N LYS A 293 -8.95 -2.04 33.25
CA LYS A 293 -7.67 -1.67 33.86
C LYS A 293 -6.50 -2.35 33.17
N GLU A 294 -5.30 -1.80 33.35
CA GLU A 294 -4.04 -2.40 32.93
C GLU A 294 -3.92 -3.84 33.46
N GLY A 295 -3.55 -4.79 32.60
CA GLY A 295 -3.39 -6.21 32.92
C GLY A 295 -4.69 -7.02 32.87
N GLU A 296 -5.86 -6.41 32.68
CA GLU A 296 -7.10 -7.18 32.49
C GLU A 296 -7.06 -7.91 31.13
N LYS A 297 -7.52 -9.17 31.15
CA LYS A 297 -7.60 -10.01 29.95
C LYS A 297 -8.91 -9.75 29.23
N LEU A 298 -8.84 -9.59 27.93
CA LEU A 298 -9.96 -9.32 27.05
C LEU A 298 -10.21 -10.51 26.13
N LEU A 299 -11.47 -10.79 25.88
CA LEU A 299 -11.88 -11.79 24.91
C LEU A 299 -11.94 -11.17 23.51
N THR A 300 -11.43 -11.87 22.53
CA THR A 300 -11.50 -11.48 21.12
C THR A 300 -12.73 -12.04 20.40
N GLU A 301 -13.53 -12.86 21.12
CA GLU A 301 -14.79 -13.40 20.64
C GLU A 301 -15.92 -13.07 21.64
N LYS A 302 -17.11 -12.81 21.09
CA LYS A 302 -18.30 -12.55 21.93
C LYS A 302 -18.65 -13.81 22.70
N PRO A 303 -18.75 -13.75 24.04
CA PRO A 303 -19.17 -14.90 24.83
C PRO A 303 -20.54 -15.39 24.37
N ALA A 304 -20.68 -16.70 24.16
CA ALA A 304 -21.97 -17.30 23.83
C ALA A 304 -22.95 -17.04 24.98
N ASP A 305 -24.05 -16.33 24.71
CA ASP A 305 -25.18 -16.21 25.66
C ASP A 305 -25.77 -17.61 25.89
N LYS A 306 -25.38 -18.24 26.99
CA LYS A 306 -26.12 -19.38 27.50
C LYS A 306 -27.39 -18.83 28.12
N THR A 307 -28.40 -18.58 27.29
CA THR A 307 -29.78 -18.43 27.78
C THR A 307 -30.17 -19.78 28.41
N PRO A 308 -30.47 -19.88 29.69
CA PRO A 308 -31.04 -21.10 30.23
C PRO A 308 -32.46 -21.25 29.65
N SER A 309 -32.69 -22.41 29.00
CA SER A 309 -34.01 -22.88 28.59
C SER A 309 -34.90 -23.08 29.81
#